data_13f9916e2af7c4facaddb758eca22f3c
#
_entry.id   13f9916e2af7c4facaddb758eca22f3c
#
_cell.length_a   1.000
_cell.length_b   1.000
_cell.length_c   1.000
_cell.angle_alpha   90.00
_cell.angle_beta   90.00
_cell.angle_gamma   90.00
#
_symmetry.space_group_name_H-M   'P 1'
#
loop_
_entity.id
_entity.type
_entity.pdbx_description
1 polymer ?
#
loop_
_entity_poly.entity_id
_entity_poly.type
_entity_poly.pdbx_seq_one_letter_code
_entity_poly.pdbx_strand_id
1 'polypeptide(L)'
;MAVEAGAEIHEERRRRRWTLRELAARCGLAMSEVHRLESGHPGTLGSYAAVAGALGLRPEFHLVDERRTASPRAVDPVHSLIGEVEAAILAAHGFTVSLDEPFQHYQFAGRADVLALSADRRALFHMENRTRFPNLQEAFGSYNAKRSYLAAPVAQRLGVRGGFDSVTHAIVALWSAEVLHVLRLRTASFQAVCPDAADPLLDWLAGGRPARGVSSTLLLLDPIDRPRRRRWVGLGDALRAEARYQGYAEAVEAMRDRGRV
;
A
#
# COMPACT_ATOMS: atom_id res chain seq x y z
N MET A 1 -2.09 17.68 10.80
CA MET A 1 -1.10 17.56 11.91
C MET A 1 -1.66 18.06 13.24
N ALA A 2 -1.92 19.37 13.48
CA ALA A 2 -2.43 19.83 14.79
C ALA A 2 -3.80 19.23 15.16
N VAL A 3 -4.72 19.10 14.21
CA VAL A 3 -6.05 18.50 14.40
C VAL A 3 -5.94 17.00 14.74
N GLU A 4 -5.13 16.27 14.07
CA GLU A 4 -4.91 14.84 14.31
C GLU A 4 -4.27 14.58 15.66
N ALA A 5 -3.17 15.30 15.97
CA ALA A 5 -2.52 15.22 17.28
C ALA A 5 -3.45 15.62 18.43
N GLY A 6 -4.30 16.63 18.22
CA GLY A 6 -5.29 17.08 19.20
C GLY A 6 -6.34 16.00 19.47
N ALA A 7 -6.85 15.35 18.42
CA ALA A 7 -7.82 14.27 18.55
C ALA A 7 -7.23 13.07 19.31
N GLU A 8 -5.98 12.70 19.02
CA GLU A 8 -5.27 11.59 19.66
C GLU A 8 -5.01 11.87 21.16
N ILE A 9 -4.59 13.10 21.50
CA ILE A 9 -4.44 13.56 22.88
C ILE A 9 -5.78 13.47 23.63
N HIS A 10 -6.86 13.95 23.02
CA HIS A 10 -8.20 13.93 23.60
C HIS A 10 -8.67 12.50 23.89
N GLU A 11 -8.54 11.62 22.89
CA GLU A 11 -8.97 10.23 23.03
C GLU A 11 -8.16 9.50 24.11
N GLU A 12 -6.85 9.68 24.13
CA GLU A 12 -5.98 9.02 25.09
C GLU A 12 -6.19 9.51 26.51
N ARG A 13 -6.45 10.81 26.71
CA ARG A 13 -6.86 11.36 28.01
C ARG A 13 -8.18 10.73 28.46
N ARG A 14 -9.17 10.64 27.58
CA ARG A 14 -10.48 10.05 27.90
C ARG A 14 -10.38 8.56 28.22
N ARG A 15 -9.54 7.84 27.49
CA ARG A 15 -9.29 6.41 27.78
C ARG A 15 -8.75 6.20 29.19
N ARG A 16 -7.94 7.15 29.71
CA ARG A 16 -7.45 7.16 31.09
C ARG A 16 -8.45 7.76 32.08
N ARG A 17 -9.60 8.22 31.61
CA ARG A 17 -10.62 8.89 32.43
C ARG A 17 -10.09 10.16 33.18
N TRP A 18 -9.10 10.83 32.56
CA TRP A 18 -8.57 12.06 33.13
C TRP A 18 -9.38 13.29 32.69
N THR A 19 -9.52 14.24 33.60
CA THR A 19 -10.02 15.59 33.32
C THR A 19 -8.93 16.41 32.61
N LEU A 20 -9.30 17.48 31.94
CA LEU A 20 -8.33 18.46 31.41
C LEU A 20 -7.39 19.01 32.49
N ARG A 21 -7.91 19.23 33.69
CA ARG A 21 -7.13 19.72 34.85
C ARG A 21 -6.07 18.69 35.27
N GLU A 22 -6.40 17.44 35.33
CA GLU A 22 -5.47 16.37 35.69
C GLU A 22 -4.37 16.21 34.65
N LEU A 23 -4.69 16.26 33.37
CA LEU A 23 -3.67 16.22 32.32
C LEU A 23 -2.78 17.44 32.36
N ALA A 24 -3.36 18.64 32.50
CA ALA A 24 -2.61 19.89 32.64
C ALA A 24 -1.62 19.87 33.83
N ALA A 25 -2.07 19.39 34.98
CA ALA A 25 -1.20 19.23 36.14
C ALA A 25 -0.04 18.24 35.91
N ARG A 26 -0.28 17.15 35.16
CA ARG A 26 0.73 16.11 34.88
C ARG A 26 1.77 16.57 33.86
N CYS A 27 1.36 17.37 32.87
CA CYS A 27 2.27 17.86 31.83
C CYS A 27 2.88 19.26 32.17
N GLY A 28 2.48 19.88 33.26
CA GLY A 28 2.99 21.21 33.68
C GLY A 28 2.52 22.35 32.77
N LEU A 29 1.41 22.20 32.07
CA LEU A 29 0.85 23.22 31.18
C LEU A 29 -0.44 23.83 31.79
N ALA A 30 -0.82 25.03 31.30
CA ALA A 30 -2.11 25.61 31.65
C ALA A 30 -3.25 24.74 31.05
N MET A 31 -4.36 24.61 31.79
CA MET A 31 -5.53 23.85 31.31
C MET A 31 -6.08 24.40 29.97
N SER A 32 -6.04 25.72 29.77
CA SER A 32 -6.43 26.36 28.52
C SER A 32 -5.53 25.98 27.36
N GLU A 33 -4.25 25.76 27.60
CA GLU A 33 -3.31 25.30 26.57
C GLU A 33 -3.59 23.85 26.18
N VAL A 34 -3.78 22.96 27.15
CA VAL A 34 -4.16 21.56 26.88
C VAL A 34 -5.47 21.51 26.10
N HIS A 35 -6.47 22.32 26.48
CA HIS A 35 -7.74 22.39 25.75
C HIS A 35 -7.56 22.86 24.30
N ARG A 36 -6.71 23.87 24.07
CA ARG A 36 -6.39 24.34 22.71
C ARG A 36 -5.74 23.25 21.87
N LEU A 37 -4.79 22.50 22.44
CA LEU A 37 -4.15 21.40 21.75
C LEU A 37 -5.15 20.30 21.38
N GLU A 38 -6.02 19.89 22.30
CA GLU A 38 -7.08 18.91 22.03
C GLU A 38 -8.09 19.39 20.98
N SER A 39 -8.31 20.70 20.90
CA SER A 39 -9.18 21.31 19.89
C SER A 39 -8.52 21.49 18.53
N GLY A 40 -7.30 20.97 18.33
CA GLY A 40 -6.58 21.02 17.07
C GLY A 40 -5.91 22.36 16.76
N HIS A 41 -5.76 23.26 17.74
CA HIS A 41 -5.02 24.49 17.55
C HIS A 41 -3.51 24.25 17.60
N PRO A 42 -2.71 24.94 16.80
CA PRO A 42 -1.27 24.80 16.81
C PRO A 42 -0.66 25.14 18.18
N GLY A 43 0.27 24.31 18.63
CA GLY A 43 1.09 24.49 19.82
C GLY A 43 2.57 24.39 19.53
N THR A 44 3.41 24.60 20.54
CA THR A 44 4.85 24.39 20.42
C THR A 44 5.19 22.91 20.45
N LEU A 45 6.32 22.52 19.88
CA LEU A 45 6.84 21.14 19.98
C LEU A 45 7.03 20.73 21.45
N GLY A 46 7.45 21.68 22.32
CA GLY A 46 7.57 21.46 23.74
C GLY A 46 6.25 21.13 24.43
N SER A 47 5.16 21.84 24.07
CA SER A 47 3.82 21.56 24.57
C SER A 47 3.32 20.18 24.17
N TYR A 48 3.50 19.79 22.90
CA TYR A 48 3.17 18.43 22.44
C TYR A 48 3.99 17.36 23.13
N ALA A 49 5.32 17.58 23.29
CA ALA A 49 6.20 16.63 23.98
C ALA A 49 5.81 16.46 25.46
N ALA A 50 5.46 17.55 26.16
CA ALA A 50 5.04 17.50 27.55
C ALA A 50 3.72 16.71 27.71
N VAL A 51 2.73 16.98 26.88
CA VAL A 51 1.44 16.27 26.90
C VAL A 51 1.62 14.79 26.52
N ALA A 52 2.37 14.49 25.48
CA ALA A 52 2.65 13.13 25.06
C ALA A 52 3.39 12.34 26.16
N GLY A 53 4.41 12.95 26.79
CA GLY A 53 5.12 12.34 27.92
C GLY A 53 4.21 12.04 29.11
N ALA A 54 3.31 12.95 29.47
CA ALA A 54 2.33 12.73 30.54
C ALA A 54 1.36 11.58 30.19
N LEU A 55 1.01 11.43 28.91
CA LEU A 55 0.17 10.35 28.41
C LEU A 55 0.95 9.05 28.09
N GLY A 56 2.28 9.00 28.30
CA GLY A 56 3.10 7.85 27.95
C GLY A 56 3.16 7.59 26.42
N LEU A 57 2.88 8.60 25.63
CA LEU A 57 2.98 8.56 24.18
C LEU A 57 4.38 8.99 23.74
N ARG A 58 4.84 8.45 22.62
CA ARG A 58 6.08 8.87 21.96
C ARG A 58 5.74 9.74 20.76
N PRO A 59 5.91 11.08 20.83
CA PRO A 59 5.65 11.93 19.68
C PRO A 59 6.71 11.71 18.60
N GLU A 60 6.29 11.60 17.36
CA GLU A 60 7.16 11.59 16.21
C GLU A 60 6.84 12.80 15.33
N PHE A 61 7.85 13.59 14.99
CA PHE A 61 7.70 14.75 14.14
C PHE A 61 8.50 14.53 12.85
N HIS A 62 7.80 14.61 11.72
CA HIS A 62 8.42 14.56 10.40
C HIS A 62 8.28 15.92 9.74
N LEU A 63 9.41 16.51 9.33
CA LEU A 63 9.41 17.67 8.44
C LEU A 63 9.29 17.17 7.01
N VAL A 64 8.16 17.49 6.37
CA VAL A 64 7.93 17.20 4.97
C VAL A 64 8.18 18.49 4.18
N ASP A 65 9.15 18.46 3.27
CA ASP A 65 9.33 19.54 2.31
C ASP A 65 8.22 19.46 1.26
N GLU A 66 7.27 20.40 1.30
CA GLU A 66 6.17 20.48 0.32
C GLU A 66 6.65 20.66 -1.12
N ARG A 67 7.84 21.21 -1.32
CA ARG A 67 8.50 21.26 -2.64
C ARG A 67 9.08 19.91 -3.05
N ARG A 68 9.22 19.01 -2.09
CA ARG A 68 9.61 17.59 -2.23
C ARG A 68 8.41 16.64 -2.12
N THR A 69 7.20 17.06 -2.40
CA THR A 69 6.07 16.14 -2.62
C THR A 69 6.31 15.21 -3.82
N ALA A 70 7.43 15.44 -4.52
CA ALA A 70 8.12 14.49 -5.37
C ALA A 70 9.54 14.21 -4.85
N SER A 71 9.77 14.19 -3.50
CA SER A 71 10.98 13.50 -3.05
C SER A 71 10.77 12.03 -3.37
N PRO A 72 11.58 11.42 -4.23
CA PRO A 72 11.54 9.98 -4.31
C PRO A 72 11.76 9.50 -2.87
N ARG A 73 10.81 8.79 -2.25
CA ARG A 73 11.16 7.68 -1.37
C ARG A 73 12.38 7.09 -2.02
N ALA A 74 13.51 6.97 -1.28
CA ALA A 74 14.73 6.41 -1.87
C ALA A 74 14.28 5.29 -2.78
N VAL A 75 14.36 5.54 -4.12
CA VAL A 75 13.55 4.81 -5.09
C VAL A 75 13.91 3.37 -4.89
N ASP A 76 13.00 2.59 -4.33
CA ASP A 76 13.18 1.15 -4.22
C ASP A 76 13.28 0.62 -5.66
N PRO A 77 14.49 0.34 -6.17
CA PRO A 77 14.66 0.02 -7.58
C PRO A 77 13.92 -1.26 -7.97
N VAL A 78 13.77 -2.19 -7.02
CA VAL A 78 13.02 -3.43 -7.26
C VAL A 78 11.54 -3.15 -7.33
N HIS A 79 11.01 -2.32 -6.41
CA HIS A 79 9.62 -1.88 -6.42
C HIS A 79 9.28 -1.14 -7.72
N SER A 80 10.13 -0.20 -8.14
CA SER A 80 9.94 0.53 -9.38
C SER A 80 9.96 -0.39 -10.60
N LEU A 81 10.90 -1.34 -10.66
CA LEU A 81 10.97 -2.28 -11.78
C LEU A 81 9.73 -3.20 -11.83
N ILE A 82 9.20 -3.63 -10.69
CA ILE A 82 7.94 -4.39 -10.65
C ILE A 82 6.84 -3.58 -11.32
N GLY A 83 6.65 -2.32 -10.93
CA GLY A 83 5.63 -1.44 -11.51
C GLY A 83 5.82 -1.20 -13.01
N GLU A 84 7.05 -0.98 -13.47
CA GLU A 84 7.36 -0.81 -14.90
C GLU A 84 7.05 -2.07 -15.72
N VAL A 85 7.36 -3.24 -15.17
CA VAL A 85 7.04 -4.52 -15.80
C VAL A 85 5.55 -4.72 -15.94
N GLU A 86 4.80 -4.44 -14.89
CA GLU A 86 3.34 -4.52 -14.89
C GLU A 86 2.75 -3.53 -15.89
N ALA A 87 3.21 -2.29 -15.86
CA ALA A 87 2.76 -1.25 -16.78
C ALA A 87 2.99 -1.64 -18.23
N ALA A 88 4.16 -2.17 -18.57
CA ALA A 88 4.47 -2.62 -19.92
C ALA A 88 3.55 -3.76 -20.37
N ILE A 89 3.28 -4.75 -19.52
CA ILE A 89 2.38 -5.86 -19.84
C ILE A 89 0.95 -5.35 -20.03
N LEU A 90 0.44 -4.54 -19.12
CA LEU A 90 -0.92 -4.01 -19.17
C LEU A 90 -1.13 -3.09 -20.38
N ALA A 91 -0.15 -2.24 -20.69
CA ALA A 91 -0.19 -1.39 -21.88
C ALA A 91 -0.20 -2.21 -23.19
N ALA A 92 0.56 -3.31 -23.24
CA ALA A 92 0.54 -4.23 -24.39
C ALA A 92 -0.83 -4.89 -24.61
N HIS A 93 -1.65 -4.98 -23.55
CA HIS A 93 -3.05 -5.45 -23.62
C HIS A 93 -4.08 -4.35 -23.88
N GLY A 94 -3.62 -3.13 -24.18
CA GLY A 94 -4.49 -1.99 -24.52
C GLY A 94 -5.09 -1.26 -23.32
N PHE A 95 -4.44 -1.36 -22.13
CA PHE A 95 -4.84 -0.59 -20.96
C PHE A 95 -4.13 0.76 -20.91
N THR A 96 -4.85 1.77 -20.45
CA THR A 96 -4.23 3.02 -19.99
C THR A 96 -3.72 2.80 -18.58
N VAL A 97 -2.42 2.96 -18.37
CA VAL A 97 -1.75 2.67 -17.09
C VAL A 97 -1.28 3.95 -16.43
N SER A 98 -1.52 4.05 -15.12
CA SER A 98 -0.97 5.07 -14.24
C SER A 98 -0.15 4.39 -13.14
N LEU A 99 1.06 4.89 -12.89
CA LEU A 99 1.90 4.51 -11.77
C LEU A 99 1.74 5.53 -10.64
N ASP A 100 1.82 5.07 -9.39
CA ASP A 100 1.70 5.92 -8.22
C ASP A 100 0.44 6.82 -8.22
N GLU A 101 -0.70 6.28 -8.65
CA GLU A 101 -1.94 7.04 -8.74
C GLU A 101 -2.43 7.48 -7.36
N PRO A 102 -2.64 8.79 -7.11
CA PRO A 102 -3.14 9.27 -5.83
C PRO A 102 -4.52 8.68 -5.52
N PHE A 103 -4.69 8.22 -4.30
CA PHE A 103 -5.94 7.73 -3.77
C PHE A 103 -6.27 8.44 -2.46
N GLN A 104 -7.50 8.94 -2.36
CA GLN A 104 -8.03 9.48 -1.12
C GLN A 104 -9.51 9.14 -1.01
N HIS A 105 -9.90 8.58 0.13
CA HIS A 105 -11.29 8.35 0.49
C HIS A 105 -11.46 8.58 1.99
N TYR A 106 -12.11 9.68 2.37
CA TYR A 106 -12.21 10.15 3.76
C TYR A 106 -10.82 10.22 4.43
N GLN A 107 -10.64 9.43 5.50
CA GLN A 107 -9.38 9.35 6.26
C GLN A 107 -8.31 8.47 5.60
N PHE A 108 -8.66 7.69 4.57
CA PHE A 108 -7.72 6.84 3.86
C PHE A 108 -7.09 7.62 2.72
N ALA A 109 -5.81 7.90 2.84
CA ALA A 109 -5.02 8.54 1.79
C ALA A 109 -3.79 7.68 1.46
N GLY A 110 -3.38 7.67 0.19
CA GLY A 110 -2.22 6.92 -0.26
C GLY A 110 -2.07 6.98 -1.77
N ARG A 111 -1.33 6.04 -2.32
CA ARG A 111 -1.14 5.89 -3.76
C ARG A 111 -1.37 4.43 -4.13
N ALA A 112 -2.00 4.18 -5.27
CA ALA A 112 -2.03 2.87 -5.89
C ALA A 112 -0.76 2.71 -6.71
N ASP A 113 0.00 1.65 -6.48
CA ASP A 113 1.29 1.45 -7.15
C ASP A 113 1.11 1.34 -8.67
N VAL A 114 0.14 0.53 -9.09
CA VAL A 114 -0.29 0.43 -10.50
C VAL A 114 -1.81 0.48 -10.60
N LEU A 115 -2.31 1.37 -11.43
CA LEU A 115 -3.71 1.45 -11.81
C LEU A 115 -3.82 1.40 -13.33
N ALA A 116 -4.54 0.41 -13.84
CA ALA A 116 -4.73 0.26 -15.28
C ALA A 116 -6.22 0.15 -15.64
N LEU A 117 -6.59 0.82 -16.72
CA LEU A 117 -7.97 1.03 -17.12
C LEU A 117 -8.18 0.66 -18.58
N SER A 118 -9.23 -0.08 -18.86
CA SER A 118 -9.76 -0.26 -20.20
C SER A 118 -11.20 0.19 -20.24
N ALA A 119 -11.44 1.36 -20.84
CA ALA A 119 -12.78 1.91 -20.96
C ALA A 119 -13.67 1.02 -21.84
N ASP A 120 -13.14 0.51 -22.97
CA ASP A 120 -13.85 -0.35 -23.92
C ASP A 120 -14.29 -1.69 -23.30
N ARG A 121 -13.47 -2.22 -22.40
CA ARG A 121 -13.74 -3.50 -21.71
C ARG A 121 -14.39 -3.28 -20.36
N ARG A 122 -14.57 -2.03 -19.93
CA ARG A 122 -15.05 -1.68 -18.58
C ARG A 122 -14.29 -2.45 -17.50
N ALA A 123 -12.95 -2.47 -17.62
CA ALA A 123 -12.08 -3.23 -16.76
C ALA A 123 -11.11 -2.31 -16.01
N LEU A 124 -10.97 -2.56 -14.71
CA LEU A 124 -10.04 -1.89 -13.80
C LEU A 124 -9.06 -2.91 -13.23
N PHE A 125 -7.79 -2.57 -13.28
CA PHE A 125 -6.72 -3.23 -12.56
C PHE A 125 -6.15 -2.33 -11.48
N HIS A 126 -5.98 -2.88 -10.30
CA HIS A 126 -5.27 -2.26 -9.18
C HIS A 126 -4.24 -3.26 -8.65
N MET A 127 -2.96 -2.89 -8.67
CA MET A 127 -1.87 -3.70 -8.15
C MET A 127 -1.11 -2.94 -7.06
N GLU A 128 -0.81 -3.64 -5.97
CA GLU A 128 -0.01 -3.17 -4.85
C GLU A 128 1.28 -3.98 -4.79
N ASN A 129 2.41 -3.33 -5.00
CA ASN A 129 3.70 -3.96 -5.11
C ASN A 129 4.39 -4.09 -3.76
N ARG A 130 5.00 -5.22 -3.50
CA ARG A 130 5.69 -5.51 -2.25
C ARG A 130 7.01 -6.21 -2.51
N THR A 131 8.10 -5.59 -2.12
CA THR A 131 9.41 -6.23 -2.14
C THR A 131 9.65 -7.06 -0.86
N ARG A 132 8.96 -6.72 0.22
CA ARG A 132 8.98 -7.36 1.55
C ARG A 132 7.68 -7.11 2.29
N PHE A 133 7.46 -7.83 3.39
CA PHE A 133 6.32 -7.66 4.29
C PHE A 133 6.78 -7.37 5.73
N PRO A 134 7.34 -6.21 6.03
CA PRO A 134 7.79 -5.87 7.38
C PRO A 134 6.62 -5.70 8.36
N ASN A 135 5.48 -5.22 7.88
CA ASN A 135 4.25 -5.02 8.64
C ASN A 135 3.04 -5.48 7.82
N LEU A 136 2.52 -6.67 8.12
CA LEU A 136 1.36 -7.23 7.41
C LEU A 136 0.07 -6.47 7.70
N GLN A 137 -0.13 -5.96 8.91
CA GLN A 137 -1.35 -5.24 9.26
C GLN A 137 -1.48 -3.95 8.45
N GLU A 138 -0.41 -3.21 8.31
CA GLU A 138 -0.35 -1.99 7.49
C GLU A 138 -0.55 -2.33 6.00
N ALA A 139 0.17 -3.34 5.49
CA ALA A 139 0.06 -3.75 4.10
C ALA A 139 -1.37 -4.18 3.74
N PHE A 140 -2.01 -4.98 4.58
CA PHE A 140 -3.38 -5.45 4.35
C PHE A 140 -4.42 -4.36 4.59
N GLY A 141 -4.20 -3.47 5.57
CA GLY A 141 -5.08 -2.32 5.82
C GLY A 141 -5.13 -1.38 4.62
N SER A 142 -3.97 -0.98 4.11
CA SER A 142 -3.84 -0.14 2.91
C SER A 142 -4.47 -0.80 1.67
N TYR A 143 -4.16 -2.08 1.43
CA TYR A 143 -4.71 -2.84 0.32
C TYR A 143 -6.24 -2.96 0.38
N ASN A 144 -6.78 -3.33 1.55
CA ASN A 144 -8.23 -3.49 1.73
C ASN A 144 -8.98 -2.17 1.58
N ALA A 145 -8.44 -1.04 2.05
CA ALA A 145 -9.03 0.28 1.86
C ALA A 145 -9.15 0.61 0.36
N LYS A 146 -8.08 0.40 -0.42
CA LYS A 146 -8.10 0.62 -1.87
C LYS A 146 -9.05 -0.36 -2.57
N ARG A 147 -9.02 -1.65 -2.20
CA ARG A 147 -9.95 -2.65 -2.74
C ARG A 147 -11.42 -2.25 -2.55
N SER A 148 -11.75 -1.69 -1.40
CA SER A 148 -13.12 -1.32 -1.08
C SER A 148 -13.57 -0.01 -1.74
N TYR A 149 -12.68 0.94 -1.93
CA TYR A 149 -13.08 2.31 -2.24
C TYR A 149 -12.51 2.88 -3.55
N LEU A 150 -11.55 2.21 -4.21
CA LEU A 150 -10.88 2.77 -5.38
C LEU A 150 -11.75 2.77 -6.65
N ALA A 151 -12.50 1.69 -6.89
CA ALA A 151 -13.19 1.50 -8.18
C ALA A 151 -14.28 2.53 -8.46
N ALA A 152 -15.08 2.90 -7.46
CA ALA A 152 -16.21 3.82 -7.64
C ALA A 152 -15.77 5.26 -7.98
N PRO A 153 -14.85 5.93 -7.25
CA PRO A 153 -14.33 7.24 -7.63
C PRO A 153 -13.64 7.25 -8.99
N VAL A 154 -12.91 6.19 -9.33
CA VAL A 154 -12.26 6.08 -10.64
C VAL A 154 -13.30 5.99 -11.75
N ALA A 155 -14.33 5.16 -11.61
CA ALA A 155 -15.42 5.06 -12.57
C ALA A 155 -16.15 6.41 -12.75
N GLN A 156 -16.41 7.12 -11.65
CA GLN A 156 -17.04 8.44 -11.69
C GLN A 156 -16.17 9.47 -12.44
N ARG A 157 -14.86 9.54 -12.12
CA ARG A 157 -13.91 10.46 -12.78
C ARG A 157 -13.81 10.23 -14.27
N LEU A 158 -13.91 8.98 -14.71
CA LEU A 158 -13.78 8.58 -16.11
C LEU A 158 -15.12 8.51 -16.85
N GLY A 159 -16.23 8.80 -16.19
CA GLY A 159 -17.55 8.76 -16.81
C GLY A 159 -18.01 7.33 -17.17
N VAL A 160 -17.47 6.30 -16.53
CA VAL A 160 -17.87 4.89 -16.74
C VAL A 160 -19.21 4.64 -16.04
N ARG A 161 -20.30 4.85 -16.79
CA ARG A 161 -21.66 4.68 -16.27
C ARG A 161 -21.91 3.22 -15.83
N GLY A 162 -22.41 3.06 -14.62
CA GLY A 162 -22.69 1.73 -14.04
C GLY A 162 -21.46 0.99 -13.50
N GLY A 163 -20.29 1.65 -13.46
CA GLY A 163 -19.05 1.07 -12.92
C GLY A 163 -18.33 0.13 -13.91
N PHE A 164 -17.37 -0.62 -13.39
CA PHE A 164 -16.58 -1.59 -14.17
C PHE A 164 -17.25 -2.97 -14.16
N ASP A 165 -17.16 -3.70 -15.28
CA ASP A 165 -17.63 -5.08 -15.39
C ASP A 165 -16.61 -6.08 -14.82
N SER A 166 -15.35 -5.66 -14.78
CA SER A 166 -14.22 -6.40 -14.23
C SER A 166 -13.38 -5.49 -13.35
N VAL A 167 -13.17 -5.88 -12.09
CA VAL A 167 -12.26 -5.19 -11.18
C VAL A 167 -11.33 -6.23 -10.58
N THR A 168 -10.05 -6.14 -10.93
CA THR A 168 -9.04 -7.04 -10.40
C THR A 168 -8.11 -6.27 -9.45
N HIS A 169 -8.05 -6.73 -8.23
CA HIS A 169 -7.10 -6.27 -7.24
C HIS A 169 -6.02 -7.34 -7.05
N ALA A 170 -4.75 -6.95 -7.06
CA ALA A 170 -3.65 -7.87 -6.84
C ALA A 170 -2.63 -7.30 -5.85
N ILE A 171 -2.14 -8.14 -4.96
CA ILE A 171 -0.85 -7.92 -4.31
C ILE A 171 0.19 -8.61 -5.18
N VAL A 172 1.18 -7.87 -5.65
CA VAL A 172 2.30 -8.41 -6.42
C VAL A 172 3.56 -8.31 -5.58
N ALA A 173 4.14 -9.45 -5.26
CA ALA A 173 5.30 -9.50 -4.37
C ALA A 173 6.54 -10.04 -5.09
N LEU A 174 7.72 -9.57 -4.67
CA LEU A 174 8.99 -10.07 -5.17
C LEU A 174 9.12 -11.57 -4.90
N TRP A 175 9.49 -12.34 -5.92
CA TRP A 175 9.66 -13.79 -5.79
C TRP A 175 10.97 -14.16 -5.07
N SER A 176 11.04 -13.86 -3.80
CA SER A 176 12.20 -14.12 -2.94
C SER A 176 11.92 -15.13 -1.83
N ALA A 177 12.99 -15.73 -1.28
CA ALA A 177 12.89 -16.65 -0.15
C ALA A 177 12.34 -15.93 1.11
N GLU A 178 12.71 -14.66 1.30
CA GLU A 178 12.20 -13.80 2.37
C GLU A 178 10.66 -13.67 2.30
N VAL A 179 10.12 -13.34 1.12
CA VAL A 179 8.68 -13.24 0.89
C VAL A 179 8.00 -14.60 1.03
N LEU A 180 8.54 -15.66 0.42
CA LEU A 180 8.00 -17.01 0.52
C LEU A 180 7.93 -17.50 1.97
N HIS A 181 8.92 -17.16 2.78
CA HIS A 181 8.91 -17.50 4.21
C HIS A 181 7.71 -16.87 4.92
N VAL A 182 7.46 -15.58 4.72
CA VAL A 182 6.30 -14.88 5.31
C VAL A 182 4.98 -15.47 4.81
N LEU A 183 4.87 -15.76 3.51
CA LEU A 183 3.68 -16.38 2.91
C LEU A 183 3.37 -17.74 3.55
N ARG A 184 4.38 -18.59 3.75
CA ARG A 184 4.23 -19.91 4.39
C ARG A 184 3.81 -19.79 5.85
N LEU A 185 4.38 -18.84 6.60
CA LEU A 185 4.03 -18.60 8.00
C LEU A 185 2.62 -18.03 8.18
N ARG A 186 2.12 -17.29 7.21
CA ARG A 186 0.88 -16.50 7.30
C ARG A 186 -0.11 -16.83 6.19
N THR A 187 -0.07 -18.05 5.67
CA THR A 187 -0.89 -18.51 4.53
C THR A 187 -2.37 -18.17 4.69
N ALA A 188 -2.96 -18.47 5.85
CA ALA A 188 -4.36 -18.18 6.11
C ALA A 188 -4.69 -16.68 6.07
N SER A 189 -3.79 -15.81 6.54
CA SER A 189 -3.97 -14.36 6.50
C SER A 189 -3.95 -13.85 5.05
N PHE A 190 -3.03 -14.36 4.23
CA PHE A 190 -2.98 -14.00 2.81
C PHE A 190 -4.19 -14.53 2.04
N GLN A 191 -4.66 -15.75 2.32
CA GLN A 191 -5.87 -16.31 1.71
C GLN A 191 -7.13 -15.52 2.09
N ALA A 192 -7.20 -14.98 3.32
CA ALA A 192 -8.32 -14.14 3.74
C ALA A 192 -8.36 -12.79 3.00
N VAL A 193 -7.20 -12.22 2.66
CA VAL A 193 -7.09 -10.94 1.96
C VAL A 193 -7.18 -11.11 0.44
N CYS A 194 -6.57 -12.17 -0.08
CA CYS A 194 -6.53 -12.53 -1.50
C CYS A 194 -7.14 -13.94 -1.69
N PRO A 195 -8.48 -14.06 -1.61
CA PRO A 195 -9.16 -15.36 -1.63
C PRO A 195 -9.20 -16.02 -3.01
N ASP A 196 -9.02 -15.25 -4.09
CA ASP A 196 -9.25 -15.72 -5.43
C ASP A 196 -7.98 -16.39 -6.02
N ALA A 197 -8.20 -17.42 -6.84
CA ALA A 197 -7.13 -18.05 -7.58
C ALA A 197 -6.47 -17.06 -8.56
N ALA A 198 -5.17 -17.24 -8.78
CA ALA A 198 -4.42 -16.38 -9.70
C ALA A 198 -4.61 -16.75 -11.17
N ASP A 199 -5.08 -17.98 -11.48
CA ASP A 199 -5.17 -18.48 -12.84
C ASP A 199 -5.96 -17.57 -13.80
N PRO A 200 -7.14 -17.02 -13.43
CA PRO A 200 -7.87 -16.12 -14.34
C PRO A 200 -7.08 -14.84 -14.67
N LEU A 201 -6.30 -14.32 -13.70
CA LEU A 201 -5.42 -13.18 -13.94
C LEU A 201 -4.21 -13.57 -14.81
N LEU A 202 -3.60 -14.71 -14.54
CA LEU A 202 -2.45 -15.20 -15.32
C LEU A 202 -2.85 -15.52 -16.78
N ASP A 203 -4.01 -16.11 -16.99
CA ASP A 203 -4.56 -16.36 -18.33
C ASP A 203 -4.80 -15.05 -19.08
N TRP A 204 -5.29 -14.04 -18.36
CA TRP A 204 -5.52 -12.75 -18.97
C TRP A 204 -4.19 -12.03 -19.29
N LEU A 205 -3.18 -12.06 -18.40
CA LEU A 205 -1.83 -11.54 -18.67
C LEU A 205 -1.12 -12.31 -19.82
N ALA A 206 -1.60 -13.50 -20.16
CA ALA A 206 -1.17 -14.27 -21.32
C ALA A 206 -1.96 -13.95 -22.63
N GLY A 207 -2.84 -12.94 -22.61
CA GLY A 207 -3.61 -12.50 -23.77
C GLY A 207 -5.09 -12.91 -23.77
N GLY A 208 -5.58 -13.48 -22.68
CA GLY A 208 -6.98 -13.81 -22.48
C GLY A 208 -7.88 -12.58 -22.25
N ARG A 209 -9.00 -12.79 -21.60
CA ARG A 209 -9.95 -11.72 -21.22
C ARG A 209 -10.03 -11.60 -19.72
N PRO A 210 -10.23 -10.37 -19.18
CA PRO A 210 -10.43 -10.20 -17.75
C PRO A 210 -11.69 -10.95 -17.30
N ALA A 211 -11.59 -11.61 -16.13
CA ALA A 211 -12.74 -12.22 -15.49
C ALA A 211 -13.75 -11.14 -15.11
N ARG A 212 -15.05 -11.45 -15.22
CA ARG A 212 -16.10 -10.53 -14.77
C ARG A 212 -16.20 -10.51 -13.25
N GLY A 213 -16.64 -9.37 -12.71
CA GLY A 213 -16.83 -9.17 -11.28
C GLY A 213 -15.57 -8.63 -10.60
N VAL A 214 -15.53 -8.77 -9.28
CA VAL A 214 -14.43 -8.28 -8.44
C VAL A 214 -13.60 -9.48 -8.00
N SER A 215 -12.30 -9.42 -8.23
CA SER A 215 -11.35 -10.43 -7.77
C SER A 215 -10.20 -9.83 -6.98
N SER A 216 -9.66 -10.61 -6.03
CA SER A 216 -8.53 -10.24 -5.19
C SER A 216 -7.56 -11.41 -5.09
N THR A 217 -6.37 -11.25 -5.65
CA THR A 217 -5.38 -12.31 -5.74
C THR A 217 -3.98 -11.88 -5.31
N LEU A 218 -3.10 -12.84 -5.10
CA LEU A 218 -1.68 -12.60 -4.84
C LEU A 218 -0.84 -13.30 -5.89
N LEU A 219 0.10 -12.55 -6.43
CA LEU A 219 1.12 -13.02 -7.35
C LEU A 219 2.51 -12.82 -6.78
N LEU A 220 3.42 -13.72 -7.10
CA LEU A 220 4.86 -13.45 -7.03
C LEU A 220 5.39 -13.16 -8.42
N LEU A 221 6.26 -12.15 -8.50
CA LEU A 221 6.89 -11.71 -9.73
C LEU A 221 8.41 -11.83 -9.66
N ASP A 222 9.00 -12.44 -10.69
CA ASP A 222 10.41 -12.22 -11.03
C ASP A 222 10.48 -11.00 -11.97
N PRO A 223 10.95 -9.84 -11.51
CA PRO A 223 10.98 -8.63 -12.34
C PRO A 223 11.99 -8.73 -13.48
N ILE A 224 12.93 -9.67 -13.39
CA ILE A 224 13.90 -9.92 -14.44
C ILE A 224 13.35 -10.96 -15.42
N ASP A 225 13.19 -10.57 -16.69
CA ASP A 225 12.79 -11.51 -17.74
C ASP A 225 13.91 -12.52 -17.99
N ARG A 226 13.59 -13.81 -17.78
CA ARG A 226 14.52 -14.93 -17.96
C ARG A 226 13.91 -15.87 -19.01
N PRO A 227 14.57 -16.05 -20.17
CA PRO A 227 14.08 -16.96 -21.18
C PRO A 227 13.71 -18.33 -20.62
N ARG A 228 12.55 -18.87 -21.03
CA ARG A 228 12.05 -20.20 -20.63
C ARG A 228 11.71 -20.36 -19.15
N ARG A 229 11.70 -19.29 -18.34
CA ARG A 229 11.28 -19.35 -16.94
C ARG A 229 9.96 -18.61 -16.74
N ARG A 230 9.08 -19.15 -15.90
CA ARG A 230 7.86 -18.46 -15.50
C ARG A 230 8.24 -17.15 -14.79
N ARG A 231 7.63 -16.06 -15.20
CA ARG A 231 7.81 -14.74 -14.59
C ARG A 231 6.87 -14.52 -13.41
N TRP A 232 5.69 -15.13 -13.49
CA TRP A 232 4.61 -14.99 -12.52
C TRP A 232 4.22 -16.33 -11.94
N VAL A 233 3.81 -16.31 -10.66
CA VAL A 233 3.23 -17.47 -9.99
C VAL A 233 2.18 -17.02 -8.98
N GLY A 234 1.03 -17.69 -8.94
CA GLY A 234 0.00 -17.46 -7.94
C GLY A 234 0.35 -18.03 -6.58
N LEU A 235 -0.35 -17.61 -5.52
CA LEU A 235 -0.11 -18.01 -4.14
C LEU A 235 -0.03 -19.54 -3.96
N GLY A 236 -0.95 -20.29 -4.56
CA GLY A 236 -1.01 -21.75 -4.41
C GLY A 236 0.25 -22.46 -4.90
N ASP A 237 0.77 -22.05 -6.07
CA ASP A 237 2.01 -22.57 -6.63
C ASP A 237 3.24 -22.01 -5.91
N ALA A 238 3.19 -20.74 -5.51
CA ALA A 238 4.28 -20.06 -4.81
C ALA A 238 4.68 -20.78 -3.52
N LEU A 239 3.72 -21.32 -2.78
CA LEU A 239 4.00 -22.04 -1.54
C LEU A 239 4.88 -23.28 -1.75
N ARG A 240 4.87 -23.85 -2.96
CA ARG A 240 5.67 -25.03 -3.37
C ARG A 240 6.88 -24.66 -4.23
N ALA A 241 6.95 -23.42 -4.70
CA ALA A 241 7.99 -22.98 -5.61
C ALA A 241 9.32 -22.71 -4.90
N GLU A 242 10.42 -22.84 -5.63
CA GLU A 242 11.72 -22.34 -5.24
C GLU A 242 11.79 -20.83 -5.44
N ALA A 243 12.51 -20.15 -4.54
CA ALA A 243 12.73 -18.72 -4.64
C ALA A 243 13.62 -18.36 -5.86
N ARG A 244 13.41 -17.17 -6.40
CA ARG A 244 14.27 -16.60 -7.46
C ARG A 244 15.45 -15.83 -6.88
N TYR A 245 15.27 -15.28 -5.68
CA TYR A 245 16.24 -14.49 -4.91
C TYR A 245 16.18 -14.92 -3.46
N GLN A 246 17.29 -14.85 -2.74
CA GLN A 246 17.26 -15.07 -1.29
C GLN A 246 16.50 -13.93 -0.59
N GLY A 247 16.71 -12.69 -1.04
CA GLY A 247 16.05 -11.52 -0.52
C GLY A 247 16.18 -10.32 -1.45
N TYR A 248 15.83 -9.17 -0.89
CA TYR A 248 15.85 -7.90 -1.62
C TYR A 248 17.23 -7.53 -2.17
N ALA A 249 18.31 -7.72 -1.39
CA ALA A 249 19.65 -7.34 -1.80
C ALA A 249 20.11 -8.08 -3.06
N GLU A 250 19.88 -9.39 -3.13
CA GLU A 250 20.21 -10.20 -4.32
C GLU A 250 19.40 -9.77 -5.55
N ALA A 251 18.14 -9.40 -5.36
CA ALA A 251 17.33 -8.88 -6.45
C ALA A 251 17.91 -7.57 -7.00
N VAL A 252 18.37 -6.65 -6.13
CA VAL A 252 19.03 -5.39 -6.54
C VAL A 252 20.32 -5.67 -7.32
N GLU A 253 21.16 -6.61 -6.86
CA GLU A 253 22.40 -6.97 -7.55
C GLU A 253 22.11 -7.54 -8.94
N ALA A 254 21.18 -8.48 -9.04
CA ALA A 254 20.77 -9.09 -10.30
C ALA A 254 20.22 -8.07 -11.32
N MET A 255 19.59 -6.99 -10.85
CA MET A 255 19.13 -5.89 -11.70
C MET A 255 20.30 -5.03 -12.20
N ARG A 256 21.28 -4.72 -11.34
CA ARG A 256 22.47 -3.93 -11.71
C ARG A 256 23.30 -4.62 -12.77
N ASP A 257 23.42 -5.93 -12.69
CA ASP A 257 24.19 -6.72 -13.66
C ASP A 257 23.54 -6.71 -15.06
N ARG A 258 22.20 -6.59 -15.14
CA ARG A 258 21.49 -6.42 -16.42
C ARG A 258 21.61 -5.04 -17.05
N GLY A 259 21.72 -4.00 -16.25
CA GLY A 259 21.92 -2.63 -16.74
C GLY A 259 23.34 -2.36 -17.26
N ARG A 260 24.24 -3.34 -17.17
CA ARG A 260 25.62 -3.25 -17.65
C ARG A 260 25.88 -3.98 -18.97
N VAL A 261 24.85 -4.57 -19.60
CA VAL A 261 24.92 -5.24 -20.91
C VAL A 261 24.37 -4.37 -22.03
#